data_43742846601ab235adce3413fd331886
#
_entry.id   43742846601ab235adce3413fd331886
#
_cell.length_a   1.000
_cell.length_b   1.000
_cell.length_c   1.000
_cell.angle_alpha   90.00
_cell.angle_beta   90.00
_cell.angle_gamma   90.00
#
_symmetry.space_group_name_H-M   'P 1'
#
loop_
_entity.id
_entity.type
_entity.pdbx_description
1 polymer ?
#
loop_
_entity_poly.entity_id
_entity_poly.type
_entity_poly.pdbx_seq_one_letter_code
_entity_poly.pdbx_strand_id
1 'polypeptide(L)'
;AGHYETQIGDFLALLKKEPDFRRLVIFGAPGSGKTTLMRYLSLMYANQTPHELHPKAPQFIPVLLYLREEYPKILKNPVLLEDFLPQWVAELQKSKPLKTPPGWFAQQLREQRCLILLDGLDEVADERDRQRLRDWVDEQMYEYPETPFILTSRPAGYTEKAELKQDAVVLEVEPLDSEQIREFIRNWYLALETKKQGGQTDLGVQDDAAQQAQRLIAEIEQNPDLSEMASNPLLLTMIA
;
A
#
# COMPACT_ATOMS: atom_id res chain seq x y z
N ALA A 1 20.61 14.20 -6.67
CA ALA A 1 20.14 12.86 -6.36
C ALA A 1 19.63 12.27 -7.67
N GLY A 2 20.17 11.10 -8.10
CA GLY A 2 19.70 10.42 -9.31
C GLY A 2 18.36 9.74 -9.00
N HIS A 3 17.36 9.92 -9.86
CA HIS A 3 16.17 9.10 -9.85
C HIS A 3 16.54 7.72 -10.40
N TYR A 4 16.24 6.68 -9.65
CA TYR A 4 16.36 5.30 -10.10
C TYR A 4 14.97 4.69 -10.09
N GLU A 5 14.49 4.25 -11.24
CA GLU A 5 13.29 3.42 -11.32
C GLU A 5 13.60 2.03 -10.77
N THR A 6 12.75 1.54 -9.88
CA THR A 6 12.89 0.22 -9.29
C THR A 6 11.53 -0.28 -8.81
N GLN A 7 11.39 -1.57 -8.67
CA GLN A 7 10.15 -2.18 -8.18
C GLN A 7 10.14 -2.23 -6.66
N ILE A 8 8.96 -2.11 -6.05
CA ILE A 8 8.80 -2.21 -4.59
C ILE A 8 9.39 -3.52 -4.04
N GLY A 9 9.36 -4.60 -4.83
CA GLY A 9 9.93 -5.90 -4.47
C GLY A 9 11.40 -5.85 -4.11
N ASP A 10 12.19 -5.00 -4.79
CA ASP A 10 13.61 -4.84 -4.51
C ASP A 10 13.85 -4.29 -3.10
N PHE A 11 13.04 -3.31 -2.68
CA PHE A 11 13.09 -2.76 -1.32
C PHE A 11 12.64 -3.78 -0.28
N LEU A 12 11.58 -4.55 -0.57
CA LEU A 12 11.10 -5.60 0.32
C LEU A 12 12.18 -6.66 0.59
N ALA A 13 13.00 -6.97 -0.40
CA ALA A 13 14.12 -7.91 -0.24
C ALA A 13 15.23 -7.40 0.70
N LEU A 14 15.29 -6.09 0.94
CA LEU A 14 16.29 -5.43 1.79
C LEU A 14 15.82 -5.22 3.23
N LEU A 15 14.52 -5.26 3.52
CA LEU A 15 13.93 -4.90 4.82
C LEU A 15 14.59 -5.57 6.04
N LYS A 16 15.06 -6.82 5.92
CA LYS A 16 15.78 -7.51 7.01
C LYS A 16 17.29 -7.33 6.98
N LYS A 17 17.84 -6.98 5.84
CA LYS A 17 19.29 -6.95 5.62
C LYS A 17 19.89 -5.60 5.91
N GLU A 18 19.19 -4.56 5.45
CA GLU A 18 19.68 -3.19 5.44
C GLU A 18 18.81 -2.34 6.37
N PRO A 19 19.35 -1.87 7.50
CA PRO A 19 18.61 -1.08 8.49
C PRO A 19 17.92 0.15 7.89
N ASP A 20 18.57 0.83 6.94
CA ASP A 20 18.08 2.06 6.32
C ASP A 20 16.75 1.86 5.56
N PHE A 21 16.49 0.63 5.06
CA PHE A 21 15.25 0.32 4.34
C PHE A 21 14.09 -0.14 5.24
N ARG A 22 14.28 -0.22 6.54
CA ARG A 22 13.20 -0.59 7.47
C ARG A 22 12.13 0.49 7.63
N ARG A 23 12.40 1.70 7.19
CA ARG A 23 11.47 2.82 7.23
C ARG A 23 11.31 3.38 5.84
N LEU A 24 10.18 3.08 5.21
CA LEU A 24 9.86 3.56 3.87
C LEU A 24 8.70 4.55 3.95
N VAL A 25 8.82 5.67 3.24
CA VAL A 25 7.71 6.59 3.01
C VAL A 25 7.42 6.59 1.52
N ILE A 26 6.19 6.24 1.15
CA ILE A 26 5.77 6.17 -0.25
C ILE A 26 4.90 7.38 -0.56
N PHE A 27 5.41 8.25 -1.41
CA PHE A 27 4.69 9.37 -1.96
C PHE A 27 3.96 9.02 -3.25
N GLY A 28 2.96 9.80 -3.59
CA GLY A 28 2.30 9.74 -4.87
C GLY A 28 1.10 10.66 -4.93
N ALA A 29 0.75 11.06 -6.14
CA ALA A 29 -0.40 11.90 -6.43
C ALA A 29 -1.74 11.26 -5.98
N PRO A 30 -2.82 12.03 -5.85
CA PRO A 30 -4.15 11.46 -5.68
C PRO A 30 -4.45 10.46 -6.80
N GLY A 31 -4.96 9.27 -6.43
CA GLY A 31 -5.27 8.23 -7.41
C GLY A 31 -4.09 7.43 -7.96
N SER A 32 -2.85 7.67 -7.51
CA SER A 32 -1.66 6.94 -7.96
C SER A 32 -1.59 5.46 -7.51
N GLY A 33 -2.56 4.97 -6.74
CA GLY A 33 -2.61 3.56 -6.33
C GLY A 33 -1.95 3.23 -5.00
N LYS A 34 -1.50 4.19 -4.18
CA LYS A 34 -0.84 3.93 -2.88
C LYS A 34 -1.62 2.96 -1.98
N THR A 35 -2.88 3.24 -1.73
CA THR A 35 -3.77 2.35 -0.94
C THR A 35 -3.91 0.98 -1.58
N THR A 36 -3.99 0.91 -2.91
CA THR A 36 -4.05 -0.36 -3.65
C THR A 36 -2.76 -1.15 -3.46
N LEU A 37 -1.61 -0.48 -3.52
CA LEU A 37 -0.31 -1.08 -3.24
C LEU A 37 -0.25 -1.62 -1.80
N MET A 38 -0.68 -0.85 -0.79
CA MET A 38 -0.68 -1.29 0.60
C MET A 38 -1.57 -2.53 0.82
N ARG A 39 -2.75 -2.56 0.19
CA ARG A 39 -3.64 -3.73 0.20
C ARG A 39 -3.01 -4.94 -0.49
N TYR A 40 -2.40 -4.72 -1.64
CA TYR A 40 -1.73 -5.77 -2.40
C TYR A 40 -0.59 -6.39 -1.59
N LEU A 41 0.29 -5.57 -1.01
CA LEU A 41 1.35 -6.05 -0.12
C LEU A 41 0.77 -6.85 1.05
N SER A 42 -0.27 -6.31 1.71
CA SER A 42 -0.92 -7.00 2.83
C SER A 42 -1.45 -8.37 2.42
N LEU A 43 -2.08 -8.50 1.25
CA LEU A 43 -2.59 -9.77 0.73
C LEU A 43 -1.47 -10.76 0.40
N MET A 44 -0.40 -10.32 -0.27
CA MET A 44 0.74 -11.18 -0.63
C MET A 44 1.40 -11.77 0.61
N TYR A 45 1.59 -10.96 1.65
CA TYR A 45 2.14 -11.43 2.92
C TYR A 45 1.17 -12.31 3.72
N ALA A 46 -0.13 -11.99 3.73
CA ALA A 46 -1.16 -12.80 4.39
C ALA A 46 -1.31 -14.18 3.73
N ASN A 47 -1.21 -14.25 2.41
CA ASN A 47 -1.24 -15.48 1.63
C ASN A 47 0.10 -16.26 1.66
N GLN A 48 1.12 -15.73 2.32
CA GLN A 48 2.47 -16.30 2.38
C GLN A 48 3.16 -16.42 1.01
N THR A 49 2.86 -15.51 0.08
CA THR A 49 3.43 -15.45 -1.27
C THR A 49 4.30 -14.21 -1.54
N PRO A 50 5.09 -13.66 -0.57
CA PRO A 50 5.94 -12.49 -0.85
C PRO A 50 7.02 -12.78 -1.89
N HIS A 51 7.35 -14.07 -2.13
CA HIS A 51 8.29 -14.49 -3.17
C HIS A 51 7.81 -14.15 -4.59
N GLU A 52 6.51 -13.94 -4.79
CA GLU A 52 5.95 -13.45 -6.06
C GLU A 52 6.26 -11.97 -6.29
N LEU A 53 6.48 -11.19 -5.22
CA LEU A 53 6.93 -9.79 -5.31
C LEU A 53 8.45 -9.72 -5.60
N HIS A 54 9.22 -10.53 -4.90
CA HIS A 54 10.65 -10.68 -5.13
C HIS A 54 11.14 -12.01 -4.49
N PRO A 55 11.97 -12.81 -5.18
CA PRO A 55 12.42 -14.13 -4.69
C PRO A 55 13.12 -14.11 -3.33
N LYS A 56 13.67 -12.97 -2.93
CA LYS A 56 14.36 -12.77 -1.64
C LYS A 56 13.53 -11.98 -0.63
N ALA A 57 12.26 -11.67 -0.91
CA ALA A 57 11.39 -10.99 0.04
C ALA A 57 11.19 -11.87 1.28
N PRO A 58 11.49 -11.38 2.49
CA PRO A 58 11.31 -12.14 3.72
C PRO A 58 9.81 -12.27 4.06
N GLN A 59 9.46 -13.32 4.81
CA GLN A 59 8.11 -13.49 5.31
C GLN A 59 7.84 -12.61 6.52
N PHE A 60 6.68 -11.95 6.54
CA PHE A 60 6.19 -11.13 7.63
C PHE A 60 4.71 -11.39 7.90
N ILE A 61 4.25 -10.99 9.06
CA ILE A 61 2.84 -10.84 9.43
C ILE A 61 2.43 -9.42 9.04
N PRO A 62 1.57 -9.22 8.05
CA PRO A 62 1.18 -7.87 7.64
C PRO A 62 0.20 -7.26 8.64
N VAL A 63 0.43 -6.01 9.01
CA VAL A 63 -0.48 -5.19 9.79
C VAL A 63 -0.78 -3.93 8.99
N LEU A 64 -1.97 -3.84 8.41
CA LEU A 64 -2.40 -2.70 7.61
C LEU A 64 -3.35 -1.81 8.42
N LEU A 65 -2.90 -0.62 8.76
CA LEU A 65 -3.70 0.40 9.45
C LEU A 65 -4.02 1.55 8.50
N TYR A 66 -5.31 1.81 8.31
CA TYR A 66 -5.78 3.02 7.64
C TYR A 66 -5.77 4.17 8.63
N LEU A 67 -4.79 5.04 8.54
CA LEU A 67 -4.58 6.12 9.53
C LEU A 67 -5.80 7.03 9.66
N ARG A 68 -6.50 7.30 8.56
CA ARG A 68 -7.76 8.05 8.57
C ARG A 68 -8.84 7.44 9.46
N GLU A 69 -8.89 6.12 9.57
CA GLU A 69 -9.91 5.41 10.35
C GLU A 69 -9.48 5.26 11.82
N GLU A 70 -8.19 5.04 12.04
CA GLU A 70 -7.66 4.66 13.35
C GLU A 70 -7.12 5.85 14.17
N TYR A 71 -6.77 7.01 13.55
CA TYR A 71 -6.19 8.13 14.27
C TYR A 71 -7.03 8.64 15.45
N PRO A 72 -8.38 8.65 15.40
CA PRO A 72 -9.15 9.13 16.54
C PRO A 72 -8.99 8.25 17.78
N LYS A 73 -8.84 6.93 17.59
CA LYS A 73 -8.59 5.97 18.67
C LYS A 73 -7.17 6.11 19.20
N ILE A 74 -6.20 6.17 18.28
CA ILE A 74 -4.77 6.34 18.59
C ILE A 74 -4.58 7.63 19.43
N LEU A 75 -5.09 8.76 18.97
CA LEU A 75 -4.90 10.06 19.64
C LEU A 75 -5.69 10.21 20.94
N LYS A 76 -6.78 9.47 21.10
CA LYS A 76 -7.56 9.45 22.36
C LYS A 76 -6.81 8.73 23.47
N ASN A 77 -6.09 7.66 23.14
CA ASN A 77 -5.29 6.87 24.07
C ASN A 77 -4.01 6.39 23.36
N PRO A 78 -3.00 7.26 23.25
CA PRO A 78 -1.76 6.92 22.56
C PRO A 78 -0.99 5.87 23.35
N VAL A 79 -1.04 4.63 22.87
CA VAL A 79 -0.33 3.47 23.42
C VAL A 79 0.59 2.88 22.37
N LEU A 80 1.51 2.03 22.76
CA LEU A 80 2.36 1.30 21.83
C LEU A 80 1.55 0.31 20.98
N LEU A 81 2.09 -0.05 19.82
CA LEU A 81 1.47 -1.02 18.90
C LEU A 81 1.14 -2.34 19.61
N GLU A 82 1.99 -2.80 20.53
CA GLU A 82 1.77 -4.06 21.27
C GLU A 82 0.49 -4.04 22.10
N ASP A 83 0.04 -2.87 22.56
CA ASP A 83 -1.20 -2.69 23.32
C ASP A 83 -2.38 -2.27 22.42
N PHE A 84 -2.11 -1.57 21.32
CA PHE A 84 -3.13 -1.16 20.36
C PHE A 84 -3.65 -2.33 19.51
N LEU A 85 -2.76 -3.14 18.96
CA LEU A 85 -3.10 -4.19 17.98
C LEU A 85 -4.04 -5.28 18.52
N PRO A 86 -3.94 -5.75 19.78
CA PRO A 86 -4.91 -6.71 20.31
C PRO A 86 -6.36 -6.21 20.28
N GLN A 87 -6.57 -4.94 20.59
CA GLN A 87 -7.89 -4.30 20.59
C GLN A 87 -8.37 -4.10 19.15
N TRP A 88 -7.51 -3.60 18.28
CA TRP A 88 -7.80 -3.40 16.87
C TRP A 88 -8.21 -4.72 16.17
N VAL A 89 -7.46 -5.82 16.36
CA VAL A 89 -7.81 -7.14 15.79
C VAL A 89 -9.15 -7.65 16.34
N ALA A 90 -9.44 -7.43 17.63
CA ALA A 90 -10.72 -7.84 18.21
C ALA A 90 -11.91 -7.09 17.59
N GLU A 91 -11.72 -5.87 17.11
CA GLU A 91 -12.75 -5.05 16.44
C GLU A 91 -12.97 -5.41 14.96
N LEU A 92 -11.99 -6.01 14.28
CA LEU A 92 -12.09 -6.38 12.86
C LEU A 92 -13.26 -7.35 12.58
N GLN A 93 -13.58 -8.23 13.53
CA GLN A 93 -14.69 -9.17 13.44
C GLN A 93 -15.70 -8.94 14.57
N LYS A 94 -16.67 -8.06 14.34
CA LYS A 94 -17.71 -7.74 15.35
C LYS A 94 -18.52 -8.95 15.81
N SER A 95 -18.77 -9.93 14.94
CA SER A 95 -19.58 -11.13 15.24
C SER A 95 -18.79 -12.22 15.99
N LYS A 96 -17.48 -12.28 15.83
CA LYS A 96 -16.61 -13.26 16.49
C LYS A 96 -15.23 -12.62 16.70
N PRO A 97 -15.03 -11.83 17.78
CA PRO A 97 -13.78 -11.17 18.05
C PRO A 97 -12.61 -12.15 18.07
N LEU A 98 -11.58 -11.87 17.31
CA LEU A 98 -10.33 -12.62 17.35
C LEU A 98 -9.61 -12.27 18.66
N LYS A 99 -9.28 -13.29 19.44
CA LYS A 99 -8.50 -13.14 20.67
C LYS A 99 -7.09 -13.57 20.41
N THR A 100 -6.15 -12.67 20.51
CA THR A 100 -4.73 -12.97 20.49
C THR A 100 -4.26 -13.37 21.89
N PRO A 101 -3.30 -14.31 22.01
CA PRO A 101 -2.69 -14.60 23.30
C PRO A 101 -2.08 -13.34 23.93
N PRO A 102 -2.09 -13.20 25.26
CA PRO A 102 -1.43 -12.07 25.93
C PRO A 102 0.05 -11.97 25.51
N GLY A 103 0.50 -10.76 25.18
CA GLY A 103 1.88 -10.49 24.76
C GLY A 103 2.27 -10.99 23.37
N TRP A 104 1.35 -11.60 22.62
CA TRP A 104 1.67 -12.16 21.31
C TRP A 104 2.18 -11.08 20.33
N PHE A 105 1.50 -9.94 20.23
CA PHE A 105 1.95 -8.84 19.37
C PHE A 105 3.28 -8.26 19.83
N ALA A 106 3.49 -8.08 21.14
CA ALA A 106 4.77 -7.65 21.70
C ALA A 106 5.93 -8.55 21.25
N GLN A 107 5.71 -9.85 21.30
CA GLN A 107 6.68 -10.84 20.84
C GLN A 107 6.91 -10.72 19.32
N GLN A 108 5.85 -10.70 18.50
CA GLN A 108 6.00 -10.65 17.04
C GLN A 108 6.72 -9.37 16.57
N LEU A 109 6.42 -8.23 17.20
CA LEU A 109 7.08 -6.95 16.90
C LEU A 109 8.58 -7.01 17.24
N ARG A 110 8.95 -7.44 18.46
CA ARG A 110 10.35 -7.54 18.90
C ARG A 110 11.15 -8.60 18.14
N GLU A 111 10.51 -9.68 17.69
CA GLU A 111 11.13 -10.72 16.87
C GLU A 111 11.20 -10.37 15.37
N GLN A 112 10.87 -9.12 15.00
CA GLN A 112 10.91 -8.64 13.60
C GLN A 112 10.05 -9.50 12.65
N ARG A 113 8.91 -9.97 13.12
CA ARG A 113 8.00 -10.81 12.33
C ARG A 113 6.85 -10.03 11.70
N CYS A 114 6.67 -8.76 12.08
CA CYS A 114 5.62 -7.89 11.54
C CYS A 114 6.16 -7.01 10.41
N LEU A 115 5.28 -6.70 9.45
CA LEU A 115 5.41 -5.60 8.50
C LEU A 115 4.28 -4.62 8.78
N ILE A 116 4.61 -3.43 9.24
CA ILE A 116 3.63 -2.40 9.60
C ILE A 116 3.40 -1.51 8.37
N LEU A 117 2.17 -1.51 7.89
CA LEU A 117 1.70 -0.76 6.75
C LEU A 117 0.75 0.34 7.25
N LEU A 118 1.17 1.60 7.13
CA LEU A 118 0.43 2.78 7.60
C LEU A 118 -0.05 3.57 6.39
N ASP A 119 -1.34 3.49 6.08
CA ASP A 119 -1.88 4.12 4.86
C ASP A 119 -2.53 5.47 5.16
N GLY A 120 -2.07 6.51 4.44
CA GLY A 120 -2.73 7.79 4.33
C GLY A 120 -2.52 8.76 5.50
N LEU A 121 -1.28 9.13 5.84
CA LEU A 121 -1.01 10.16 6.86
C LEU A 121 -1.65 11.52 6.47
N ASP A 122 -1.62 11.88 5.19
CA ASP A 122 -2.22 13.11 4.66
C ASP A 122 -3.74 13.15 4.74
N GLU A 123 -4.40 12.00 4.93
CA GLU A 123 -5.86 11.91 5.02
C GLU A 123 -6.42 12.37 6.38
N VAL A 124 -5.56 12.61 7.38
CA VAL A 124 -5.92 13.29 8.63
C VAL A 124 -6.04 14.79 8.35
N ALA A 125 -7.28 15.29 8.32
CA ALA A 125 -7.58 16.64 7.86
C ALA A 125 -7.01 17.74 8.78
N ASP A 126 -7.10 17.55 10.10
CA ASP A 126 -6.56 18.52 11.07
C ASP A 126 -5.04 18.42 11.15
N GLU A 127 -4.35 19.54 10.97
CA GLU A 127 -2.88 19.60 10.96
C GLU A 127 -2.26 19.23 12.31
N ARG A 128 -2.91 19.61 13.42
CA ARG A 128 -2.40 19.29 14.78
C ARG A 128 -2.56 17.80 15.06
N ASP A 129 -3.68 17.21 14.67
CA ASP A 129 -3.91 15.77 14.84
C ASP A 129 -2.96 14.97 13.95
N ARG A 130 -2.68 15.45 12.73
CA ARG A 130 -1.68 14.83 11.83
C ARG A 130 -0.27 14.87 12.43
N GLN A 131 0.13 16.00 13.05
CA GLN A 131 1.40 16.10 13.77
C GLN A 131 1.46 15.15 14.97
N ARG A 132 0.41 15.08 15.79
CA ARG A 132 0.34 14.16 16.91
C ARG A 132 0.38 12.69 16.48
N LEU A 133 -0.29 12.38 15.37
CA LEU A 133 -0.27 11.03 14.79
C LEU A 133 1.13 10.69 14.26
N ARG A 134 1.80 11.64 13.58
CA ARG A 134 3.19 11.48 13.18
C ARG A 134 4.11 11.23 14.37
N ASP A 135 3.95 11.99 15.45
CA ASP A 135 4.74 11.80 16.67
C ASP A 135 4.52 10.39 17.26
N TRP A 136 3.29 9.90 17.24
CA TRP A 136 2.98 8.52 17.64
C TRP A 136 3.66 7.50 16.71
N VAL A 137 3.66 7.70 15.40
CA VAL A 137 4.36 6.83 14.43
C VAL A 137 5.86 6.81 14.70
N ASP A 138 6.47 7.97 14.93
CA ASP A 138 7.90 8.08 15.29
C ASP A 138 8.22 7.32 16.59
N GLU A 139 7.34 7.38 17.59
CA GLU A 139 7.48 6.63 18.84
C GLU A 139 7.44 5.12 18.59
N GLN A 140 6.52 4.64 17.72
CA GLN A 140 6.48 3.23 17.37
C GLN A 140 7.76 2.77 16.65
N MET A 141 8.25 3.57 15.71
CA MET A 141 9.49 3.27 14.99
C MET A 141 10.72 3.30 15.90
N TYR A 142 10.70 4.13 16.95
CA TYR A 142 11.75 4.17 17.96
C TYR A 142 11.72 2.94 18.87
N GLU A 143 10.53 2.54 19.32
CA GLU A 143 10.36 1.38 20.23
C GLU A 143 10.63 0.05 19.51
N TYR A 144 10.31 -0.03 18.20
CA TYR A 144 10.51 -1.22 17.38
C TYR A 144 11.48 -0.97 16.23
N PRO A 145 12.78 -0.68 16.52
CA PRO A 145 13.75 -0.22 15.51
C PRO A 145 14.04 -1.26 14.42
N GLU A 146 13.82 -2.52 14.72
CA GLU A 146 14.07 -3.63 13.81
C GLU A 146 12.83 -4.05 13.00
N THR A 147 11.63 -3.58 13.38
CA THR A 147 10.39 -3.86 12.67
C THR A 147 10.27 -2.97 11.45
N PRO A 148 10.00 -3.50 10.25
CA PRO A 148 9.79 -2.69 9.06
C PRO A 148 8.46 -1.93 9.10
N PHE A 149 8.52 -0.64 8.70
CA PHE A 149 7.39 0.25 8.54
C PHE A 149 7.33 0.80 7.11
N ILE A 150 6.15 0.80 6.52
CA ILE A 150 5.87 1.48 5.26
C ILE A 150 4.73 2.46 5.51
N LEU A 151 4.98 3.74 5.29
CA LEU A 151 4.02 4.83 5.44
C LEU A 151 3.66 5.39 4.07
N THR A 152 2.38 5.67 3.81
CA THR A 152 1.98 6.40 2.61
C THR A 152 1.51 7.80 2.94
N SER A 153 1.82 8.75 2.06
CA SER A 153 1.35 10.12 2.13
C SER A 153 1.33 10.77 0.74
N ARG A 154 0.63 11.89 0.61
CA ARG A 154 0.86 12.83 -0.50
C ARG A 154 2.00 13.76 -0.12
N PRO A 155 2.81 14.26 -1.09
CA PRO A 155 3.87 15.21 -0.79
C PRO A 155 3.38 16.44 -0.03
N ALA A 156 2.23 16.99 -0.38
CA ALA A 156 1.62 18.14 0.28
C ALA A 156 1.20 17.88 1.75
N GLY A 157 0.98 16.61 2.13
CA GLY A 157 0.64 16.22 3.50
C GLY A 157 1.85 15.89 4.36
N TYR A 158 3.02 15.75 3.76
CA TYR A 158 4.29 15.41 4.41
C TYR A 158 5.22 16.64 4.38
N THR A 159 4.78 17.69 5.07
CA THR A 159 5.55 18.94 5.24
C THR A 159 6.50 18.82 6.42
N GLU A 160 7.43 19.79 6.58
CA GLU A 160 8.37 19.85 7.72
C GLU A 160 7.75 19.54 9.09
N LYS A 161 6.46 19.88 9.28
CA LYS A 161 5.73 19.63 10.52
C LYS A 161 5.16 18.22 10.64
N ALA A 162 4.95 17.52 9.53
CA ALA A 162 4.38 16.17 9.46
C ALA A 162 5.39 15.13 8.93
N GLU A 163 6.62 15.54 8.65
CA GLU A 163 7.74 14.67 8.30
C GLU A 163 8.18 13.85 9.50
N LEU A 164 8.50 12.58 9.27
CA LEU A 164 9.05 11.70 10.31
C LEU A 164 10.37 12.30 10.85
N LYS A 165 10.55 12.18 12.16
CA LYS A 165 11.82 12.56 12.84
C LYS A 165 12.89 11.47 12.68
N GLN A 166 12.47 10.26 12.39
CA GLN A 166 13.33 9.12 12.10
C GLN A 166 13.75 9.16 10.63
N ASP A 167 15.01 8.82 10.35
CA ASP A 167 15.49 8.69 8.98
C ASP A 167 14.66 7.62 8.25
N ALA A 168 14.16 7.98 7.07
CA ALA A 168 13.36 7.09 6.23
C ALA A 168 13.75 7.22 4.76
N VAL A 169 13.70 6.13 4.03
CA VAL A 169 13.86 6.14 2.57
C VAL A 169 12.53 6.57 1.94
N VAL A 170 12.59 7.62 1.14
CA VAL A 170 11.42 8.16 0.44
C VAL A 170 11.38 7.59 -0.98
N LEU A 171 10.25 7.01 -1.32
CA LEU A 171 9.92 6.48 -2.64
C LEU A 171 8.77 7.29 -3.23
N GLU A 172 8.72 7.44 -4.53
CA GLU A 172 7.60 8.07 -5.22
C GLU A 172 6.96 7.07 -6.19
N VAL A 173 5.62 7.04 -6.20
CA VAL A 173 4.88 6.23 -7.18
C VAL A 173 4.84 7.01 -8.48
N GLU A 174 5.55 6.50 -9.48
CA GLU A 174 5.56 7.06 -10.81
C GLU A 174 4.21 6.87 -11.53
N PRO A 175 3.84 7.78 -12.44
CA PRO A 175 2.73 7.58 -13.36
C PRO A 175 2.92 6.30 -14.19
N LEU A 176 1.80 5.67 -14.60
CA LEU A 176 1.87 4.52 -15.48
C LEU A 176 2.49 4.90 -16.83
N ASP A 177 3.44 4.11 -17.29
CA ASP A 177 3.96 4.20 -18.65
C ASP A 177 3.00 3.58 -19.67
N SER A 178 3.30 3.75 -20.96
CA SER A 178 2.44 3.28 -22.05
C SER A 178 2.25 1.76 -22.05
N GLU A 179 3.24 0.96 -21.63
CA GLU A 179 3.10 -0.48 -21.59
C GLU A 179 2.28 -0.92 -20.38
N GLN A 180 2.48 -0.31 -19.23
CA GLN A 180 1.67 -0.53 -18.03
C GLN A 180 0.20 -0.16 -18.25
N ILE A 181 -0.07 0.93 -18.99
CA ILE A 181 -1.44 1.31 -19.38
C ILE A 181 -2.06 0.22 -20.25
N ARG A 182 -1.35 -0.28 -21.27
CA ARG A 182 -1.85 -1.36 -22.14
C ARG A 182 -2.11 -2.64 -21.36
N GLU A 183 -1.19 -3.03 -20.48
CA GLU A 183 -1.33 -4.22 -19.64
C GLU A 183 -2.53 -4.09 -18.70
N PHE A 184 -2.69 -2.93 -18.05
CA PHE A 184 -3.82 -2.64 -17.18
C PHE A 184 -5.14 -2.81 -17.94
N ILE A 185 -5.28 -2.20 -19.12
CA ILE A 185 -6.50 -2.25 -19.93
C ILE A 185 -6.82 -3.69 -20.34
N ARG A 186 -5.83 -4.47 -20.79
CA ARG A 186 -6.02 -5.88 -21.16
C ARG A 186 -6.51 -6.70 -19.97
N ASN A 187 -5.87 -6.56 -18.83
CA ASN A 187 -6.24 -7.27 -17.61
C ASN A 187 -7.61 -6.85 -17.09
N TRP A 188 -7.96 -5.57 -17.20
CA TRP A 188 -9.26 -5.02 -16.81
C TRP A 188 -10.40 -5.64 -17.63
N TYR A 189 -10.31 -5.59 -18.95
CA TYR A 189 -11.35 -6.17 -19.81
C TYR A 189 -11.43 -7.68 -19.68
N LEU A 190 -10.32 -8.38 -19.53
CA LEU A 190 -10.31 -9.81 -19.29
C LEU A 190 -11.04 -10.15 -17.97
N ALA A 191 -10.77 -9.44 -16.90
CA ALA A 191 -11.45 -9.63 -15.61
C ALA A 191 -12.95 -9.31 -15.72
N LEU A 192 -13.31 -8.25 -16.45
CA LEU A 192 -14.70 -7.84 -16.64
C LEU A 192 -15.49 -8.90 -17.41
N GLU A 193 -14.97 -9.37 -18.55
CA GLU A 193 -15.64 -10.39 -19.38
C GLU A 193 -15.72 -11.74 -18.65
N THR A 194 -14.65 -12.17 -17.99
CA THR A 194 -14.65 -13.37 -17.13
C THR A 194 -15.74 -13.29 -16.06
N LYS A 195 -15.91 -12.13 -15.42
CA LYS A 195 -16.95 -11.92 -14.41
C LYS A 195 -18.36 -12.00 -14.99
N LYS A 196 -18.59 -11.45 -16.20
CA LYS A 196 -19.89 -11.52 -16.90
C LYS A 196 -20.27 -12.98 -17.21
N GLN A 197 -19.30 -13.85 -17.47
CA GLN A 197 -19.49 -15.26 -17.77
C GLN A 197 -19.41 -16.17 -16.52
N GLY A 198 -19.71 -15.62 -15.34
CA GLY A 198 -19.76 -16.37 -14.09
C GLY A 198 -18.41 -16.95 -13.62
N GLY A 199 -17.30 -16.35 -14.05
CA GLY A 199 -15.93 -16.76 -13.66
C GLY A 199 -15.29 -17.75 -14.63
N GLN A 200 -15.91 -18.05 -15.75
CA GLN A 200 -15.33 -18.90 -16.80
C GLN A 200 -14.55 -18.05 -17.82
N THR A 201 -13.37 -18.51 -18.20
CA THR A 201 -12.51 -17.85 -19.20
C THR A 201 -12.27 -18.83 -20.32
N ASP A 202 -13.06 -18.75 -21.38
CA ASP A 202 -12.86 -19.49 -22.62
C ASP A 202 -12.25 -18.59 -23.72
N LEU A 203 -12.05 -19.15 -24.92
CA LEU A 203 -11.48 -18.40 -26.03
C LEU A 203 -12.38 -17.23 -26.48
N GLY A 204 -13.70 -17.38 -26.42
CA GLY A 204 -14.63 -16.32 -26.79
C GLY A 204 -14.54 -15.13 -25.83
N VAL A 205 -14.46 -15.39 -24.53
CA VAL A 205 -14.23 -14.36 -23.48
C VAL A 205 -12.91 -13.63 -23.70
N GLN A 206 -11.84 -14.36 -24.04
CA GLN A 206 -10.53 -13.78 -24.31
C GLN A 206 -10.56 -12.90 -25.56
N ASP A 207 -11.21 -13.34 -26.63
CA ASP A 207 -11.31 -12.59 -27.89
C ASP A 207 -12.14 -11.30 -27.72
N ASP A 208 -13.28 -11.38 -27.01
CA ASP A 208 -14.12 -10.21 -26.72
C ASP A 208 -13.39 -9.18 -25.87
N ALA A 209 -12.70 -9.65 -24.82
CA ALA A 209 -11.88 -8.79 -23.95
C ALA A 209 -10.75 -8.12 -24.73
N ALA A 210 -10.04 -8.87 -25.58
CA ALA A 210 -8.95 -8.36 -26.38
C ALA A 210 -9.42 -7.28 -27.38
N GLN A 211 -10.58 -7.47 -28.03
CA GLN A 211 -11.13 -6.48 -28.95
C GLN A 211 -11.52 -5.17 -28.23
N GLN A 212 -12.16 -5.26 -27.06
CA GLN A 212 -12.51 -4.07 -26.28
C GLN A 212 -11.25 -3.33 -25.79
N ALA A 213 -10.29 -4.08 -25.26
CA ALA A 213 -9.01 -3.53 -24.84
C ALA A 213 -8.29 -2.80 -25.98
N GLN A 214 -8.24 -3.41 -27.16
CA GLN A 214 -7.55 -2.82 -28.32
C GLN A 214 -8.21 -1.52 -28.79
N ARG A 215 -9.54 -1.42 -28.75
CA ARG A 215 -10.26 -0.18 -29.11
C ARG A 215 -9.90 0.95 -28.16
N LEU A 216 -9.96 0.71 -26.85
CA LEU A 216 -9.62 1.74 -25.85
C LEU A 216 -8.14 2.14 -25.93
N ILE A 217 -7.23 1.19 -26.10
CA ILE A 217 -5.80 1.48 -26.28
C ILE A 217 -5.58 2.38 -27.48
N ALA A 218 -6.22 2.09 -28.61
CA ALA A 218 -6.11 2.91 -29.83
C ALA A 218 -6.65 4.35 -29.63
N GLU A 219 -7.75 4.51 -28.89
CA GLU A 219 -8.30 5.84 -28.55
C GLU A 219 -7.33 6.64 -27.66
N ILE A 220 -6.76 6.02 -26.65
CA ILE A 220 -5.78 6.65 -25.75
C ILE A 220 -4.54 7.08 -26.52
N GLU A 221 -4.02 6.21 -27.40
CA GLU A 221 -2.81 6.50 -28.18
C GLU A 221 -3.00 7.61 -29.21
N GLN A 222 -4.22 7.82 -29.70
CA GLN A 222 -4.55 8.88 -30.66
C GLN A 222 -4.89 10.23 -30.01
N ASN A 223 -5.13 10.25 -28.69
CA ASN A 223 -5.52 11.45 -27.96
C ASN A 223 -4.54 11.75 -26.81
N PRO A 224 -3.72 12.81 -26.94
CA PRO A 224 -2.75 13.16 -25.91
C PRO A 224 -3.36 13.44 -24.54
N ASP A 225 -4.55 14.07 -24.48
CA ASP A 225 -5.22 14.39 -23.22
C ASP A 225 -5.68 13.09 -22.50
N LEU A 226 -6.20 12.12 -23.27
CA LEU A 226 -6.54 10.79 -22.72
C LEU A 226 -5.30 10.03 -22.28
N SER A 227 -4.20 10.14 -23.00
CA SER A 227 -2.93 9.51 -22.65
C SER A 227 -2.39 10.05 -21.33
N GLU A 228 -2.44 11.36 -21.12
CA GLU A 228 -2.06 11.98 -19.83
C GLU A 228 -2.96 11.49 -18.68
N MET A 229 -4.27 11.49 -18.89
CA MET A 229 -5.22 10.98 -17.89
C MET A 229 -5.00 9.50 -17.58
N ALA A 230 -4.73 8.69 -18.60
CA ALA A 230 -4.51 7.25 -18.46
C ALA A 230 -3.25 6.89 -17.65
N SER A 231 -2.29 7.79 -17.55
CA SER A 231 -1.10 7.62 -16.71
C SER A 231 -1.43 7.52 -15.20
N ASN A 232 -2.60 8.02 -14.79
CA ASN A 232 -3.09 7.90 -13.42
C ASN A 232 -4.02 6.68 -13.30
N PRO A 233 -3.72 5.68 -12.43
CA PRO A 233 -4.52 4.46 -12.31
C PRO A 233 -5.99 4.68 -12.01
N LEU A 234 -6.34 5.68 -11.17
CA LEU A 234 -7.74 5.99 -10.85
C LEU A 234 -8.47 6.54 -12.08
N LEU A 235 -7.86 7.48 -12.80
CA LEU A 235 -8.45 8.04 -14.00
C LEU A 235 -8.57 6.99 -15.10
N LEU A 236 -7.58 6.12 -15.23
CA LEU A 236 -7.63 4.99 -16.16
C LEU A 236 -8.81 4.06 -15.89
N THR A 237 -9.11 3.76 -14.61
CA THR A 237 -10.31 2.94 -14.26
C THR A 237 -11.64 3.64 -14.59
N MET A 238 -11.66 4.97 -14.70
CA MET A 238 -12.86 5.74 -15.07
C MET A 238 -13.08 5.81 -16.59
N ILE A 239 -12.00 5.62 -17.35
CA ILE A 239 -12.01 5.61 -18.82
C ILE A 239 -12.32 4.19 -19.35
N ALA A 240 -11.80 3.16 -18.68
CA ALA A 240 -11.98 1.75 -19.03
C ALA A 240 -13.37 1.22 -18.63
#